data_9f5a5374aa3b44f4a4e5662027f319d8
#
_entry.id   9f5a5374aa3b44f4a4e5662027f319d8
#
_cell.length_a   1.000
_cell.length_b   1.000
_cell.length_c   1.000
_cell.angle_alpha   90.00
_cell.angle_beta   90.00
_cell.angle_gamma   90.00
#
_symmetry.space_group_name_H-M   'P 1'
#
loop_
_entity.id
_entity.type
_entity.pdbx_description
1 polymer ?
#
loop_
_entity_poly.entity_id
_entity_poly.type
_entity_poly.pdbx_seq_one_letter_code
_entity_poly.pdbx_strand_id
1 'polypeptide(L)' 'MTDQRTLDRLIAHLRGQVAELRRREGEGAAPEEIAERTRLILRLQDRLSYDVRDLLNYQTPSVLPT' A
#
# COMPACT_ATOMS: atom_id res chain seq x y z
N MET A 1 11.05 -3.53 -11.70
CA MET A 1 11.64 -2.32 -11.15
C MET A 1 10.57 -1.29 -10.83
N THR A 2 10.63 -0.71 -9.65
CA THR A 2 9.62 0.24 -9.20
C THR A 2 9.99 1.64 -9.61
N ASP A 3 9.08 2.36 -10.22
CA ASP A 3 9.28 3.77 -10.55
C ASP A 3 8.26 4.61 -9.80
N GLN A 4 8.39 5.92 -9.92
CA GLN A 4 7.54 6.87 -9.22
C GLN A 4 6.07 6.71 -9.61
N ARG A 5 5.79 6.44 -10.86
CA ARG A 5 4.42 6.26 -11.34
C ARG A 5 3.76 5.04 -10.72
N THR A 6 4.51 3.94 -10.68
CA THR A 6 4.01 2.71 -10.09
C THR A 6 3.70 2.95 -8.61
N LEU A 7 4.58 3.65 -7.93
CA LEU A 7 4.41 3.98 -6.52
C LEU A 7 3.18 4.87 -6.32
N ASP A 8 3.03 5.89 -7.15
CA ASP A 8 1.88 6.79 -7.06
C ASP A 8 0.56 6.06 -7.27
N ARG A 9 0.53 5.14 -8.23
CA ARG A 9 -0.66 4.32 -8.48
C ARG A 9 -0.99 3.43 -7.29
N LEU A 10 0.04 2.85 -6.70
CA LEU A 10 -0.15 1.97 -5.55
C LEU A 10 -0.68 2.76 -4.36
N ILE A 11 -0.15 3.94 -4.13
CA ILE A 11 -0.63 4.82 -3.06
C ILE A 11 -2.09 5.20 -3.30
N ALA A 12 -2.44 5.57 -4.53
CA ALA A 12 -3.80 5.95 -4.87
C ALA A 12 -4.76 4.76 -4.66
N HIS A 13 -4.32 3.57 -5.07
CA HIS A 13 -5.11 2.37 -4.89
C HIS A 13 -5.32 2.06 -3.40
N LEU A 14 -4.26 2.18 -2.61
CA LEU A 14 -4.36 1.95 -1.17
C LEU A 14 -5.32 2.93 -0.52
N ARG A 15 -5.22 4.21 -0.87
CA ARG A 15 -6.13 5.22 -0.35
C ARG A 15 -7.58 4.91 -0.67
N GLY A 16 -7.82 4.45 -1.91
CA GLY A 16 -9.16 4.06 -2.33
C GLY A 16 -9.70 2.90 -1.50
N GLN A 17 -8.86 1.93 -1.21
CA GLN A 17 -9.26 0.78 -0.40
C GLN A 17 -9.55 1.18 1.04
N VAL A 18 -8.76 2.08 1.61
CA VAL A 18 -8.99 2.56 2.97
C VAL A 18 -10.30 3.35 3.04
N ALA A 19 -10.55 4.20 2.05
CA ALA A 19 -11.79 4.97 1.98
C ALA A 19 -12.99 4.05 1.86
N GLU A 20 -12.87 3.02 1.03
CA GLU A 20 -13.95 2.05 0.85
C GLU A 20 -14.21 1.26 2.14
N LEU A 21 -13.17 0.89 2.85
CA LEU A 21 -13.30 0.20 4.12
C LEU A 21 -14.09 1.05 5.11
N ARG A 22 -13.73 2.32 5.23
CA ARG A 22 -14.43 3.23 6.14
C ARG A 22 -15.88 3.41 5.77
N ARG A 23 -16.16 3.51 4.48
CA ARG A 23 -17.53 3.64 4.00
C ARG A 23 -18.35 2.42 4.36
N ARG A 24 -17.78 1.22 4.16
CA ARG A 24 -18.46 -0.03 4.46
C ARG A 24 -18.68 -0.21 5.95
N GLU A 25 -17.72 0.20 6.76
CA GLU A 25 -17.90 0.19 8.20
C GLU A 25 -19.04 1.08 8.64
N GLY A 26 -19.14 2.25 8.03
CA GLY A 26 -20.23 3.18 8.33
C GLY A 26 -21.60 2.66 7.88
N GLU A 27 -21.62 1.78 6.90
CA GLU A 27 -22.84 1.16 6.40
C GLU A 27 -23.23 -0.11 7.16
N GLY A 28 -22.41 -0.54 8.11
CA GLY A 28 -22.70 -1.72 8.89
C GLY A 28 -22.35 -3.03 8.20
N ALA A 29 -21.30 -3.03 7.40
CA ALA A 29 -20.87 -4.23 6.69
C ALA A 29 -20.56 -5.37 7.65
N ALA A 30 -20.70 -6.60 7.16
CA ALA A 30 -20.46 -7.78 7.96
C ALA A 30 -18.99 -7.86 8.40
N PRO A 31 -18.72 -8.41 9.58
CA PRO A 31 -17.34 -8.52 10.07
C PRO A 31 -16.41 -9.25 9.11
N GLU A 32 -16.93 -10.26 8.41
CA GLU A 32 -16.14 -11.01 7.45
C GLU A 32 -15.69 -10.15 6.27
N GLU A 33 -16.57 -9.29 5.81
CA GLU A 33 -16.25 -8.38 4.72
C GLU A 33 -15.19 -7.38 5.16
N ILE A 34 -15.32 -6.85 6.36
CA ILE A 34 -14.35 -5.92 6.92
C ILE A 34 -12.99 -6.60 7.05
N ALA A 35 -12.96 -7.83 7.54
CA ALA A 35 -11.73 -8.60 7.69
C ALA A 35 -11.05 -8.84 6.34
N GLU A 36 -11.82 -9.16 5.32
CA GLU A 36 -11.26 -9.37 3.98
C GLU A 36 -10.62 -8.11 3.42
N ARG A 37 -11.30 -6.98 3.57
CA ARG A 37 -10.76 -5.71 3.09
C ARG A 37 -9.54 -5.29 3.87
N THR A 38 -9.54 -5.54 5.17
CA THR A 38 -8.38 -5.24 6.01
C THR A 38 -7.17 -6.04 5.56
N ARG A 39 -7.36 -7.32 5.23
CA ARG A 39 -6.27 -8.14 4.72
C ARG A 39 -5.73 -7.62 3.40
N LEU A 40 -6.62 -7.18 2.53
CA LEU A 40 -6.22 -6.61 1.25
C LEU A 40 -5.39 -5.35 1.47
N ILE A 41 -5.83 -4.49 2.36
CA ILE A 41 -5.10 -3.26 2.69
C ILE A 41 -3.73 -3.59 3.25
N LEU A 42 -3.64 -4.57 4.13
CA LEU A 42 -2.35 -4.98 4.69
C LEU A 42 -1.40 -5.50 3.62
N ARG A 43 -1.91 -6.25 2.66
CA ARG A 43 -1.11 -6.71 1.53
C ARG A 43 -0.60 -5.54 0.69
N LEU A 44 -1.46 -4.55 0.47
CA LEU A 44 -1.07 -3.37 -0.28
C LEU A 44 -0.02 -2.57 0.46
N GLN A 45 -0.13 -2.49 1.78
CA GLN A 45 0.87 -1.81 2.60
C GLN A 45 2.21 -2.53 2.53
N ASP A 46 2.20 -3.85 2.58
CA ASP A 46 3.41 -4.64 2.44
C ASP A 46 4.06 -4.40 1.09
N ARG A 47 3.24 -4.42 0.04
CA ARG A 47 3.72 -4.17 -1.30
C ARG A 47 4.30 -2.77 -1.41
N LEU A 48 3.62 -1.80 -0.83
CA LEU A 48 4.07 -0.42 -0.85
C LEU A 48 5.41 -0.28 -0.13
N SER A 49 5.56 -0.89 1.03
CA SER A 49 6.83 -0.87 1.77
C SER A 49 7.96 -1.45 0.95
N TYR A 50 7.68 -2.53 0.26
CA TYR A 50 8.68 -3.19 -0.57
C TYR A 50 9.10 -2.28 -1.72
N ASP A 51 8.12 -1.67 -2.37
CA ASP A 51 8.38 -0.81 -3.51
C ASP A 51 9.10 0.47 -3.09
N VAL A 52 8.79 1.01 -1.93
CA VAL A 52 9.48 2.18 -1.40
C VAL A 52 10.95 1.85 -1.15
N ARG A 53 11.23 0.71 -0.55
CA ARG A 53 12.61 0.28 -0.32
C ARG A 53 13.37 0.12 -1.62
N ASP A 54 12.72 -0.51 -2.59
CA ASP A 54 13.32 -0.73 -3.89
C ASP A 54 13.67 0.59 -4.54
N LEU A 55 12.76 1.54 -4.50
CA LEU A 55 12.97 2.85 -5.07
C LEU A 55 14.10 3.59 -4.37
N LEU A 56 14.13 3.55 -3.05
CA LEU A 56 15.19 4.20 -2.28
C LEU A 56 16.55 3.59 -2.58
N ASN A 57 16.63 2.28 -2.65
CA ASN A 57 17.87 1.62 -2.98
C ASN A 57 18.38 1.97 -4.36
N TYR A 58 17.47 2.19 -5.26
CA TYR A 58 17.81 2.56 -6.62
C TYR A 58 18.33 3.99 -6.70
N GLN A 59 17.72 4.89 -5.93
CA GLN A 59 18.06 6.31 -5.96
C GLN A 59 19.27 6.67 -5.10
N THR A 60 19.52 5.89 -4.06
CA THR A 60 20.67 6.15 -3.19
C THR A 60 21.56 4.92 -3.20
N PRO A 61 22.19 4.70 -4.27
CA PRO A 61 22.99 3.53 -4.44
C PRO A 61 24.11 3.55 -3.47
N SER A 62 24.28 2.84 -2.91
CA SER A 62 25.34 2.67 -2.29
C SER A 62 25.93 3.42 -1.41
N VAL A 63 26.07 3.70 -1.19
CA VAL A 63 26.58 4.38 -0.54
C VAL A 63 27.27 3.95 0.44
N LEU A 64 27.63 3.76 0.84
CA LEU A 64 28.14 3.51 1.69
C LEU A 64 28.89 3.11 2.04
N PRO A 65 29.30 3.12 2.48
CA PRO A 65 29.86 2.87 2.96
C PRO A 65 30.47 2.51 3.53
N THR A 66 30.76 2.53 3.83
CA THR A 66 31.36 2.21 4.48
C THR A 66 31.89 2.30 4.86
#